data_f718ff4b9af89803f0f509628d06967f
#
_entry.id   f718ff4b9af89803f0f509628d06967f
#
_cell.length_a   1.000
_cell.length_b   1.000
_cell.length_c   1.000
_cell.angle_alpha   90.00
_cell.angle_beta   90.00
_cell.angle_gamma   90.00
#
_symmetry.space_group_name_H-M   'P 1'
#
loop_
_entity.id
_entity.type
_entity.pdbx_description
1 polymer ?
#
loop_
_entity_poly.entity_id
_entity_poly.type
_entity_poly.pdbx_seq_one_letter_code
_entity_poly.pdbx_strand_id
1 'polypeptide(L)'
;MRIERQAYYQPQQLFQEVCQKIEQLRNDGRSIDYLTFVPDGEPTLDINLGKEIELLKELEIPIAVITNSSLIWREDVQEELLKADWVSLKIDTVMESTWHKIDRSHRTLHLEDVLNGIKSFSEKFAGTLVTETMLIHQINESHEELKKISNFLTQIDPTIAYLAIPTRPPAENYAVSPPEDKLIQAFQFLNKRLGRVEFLIGYEGNEFAFTGNVRNDILSITAVHPMREDAIDNLLKQSGSDWSVIRTMIREKEILEKSFEGEKFYLRKLNHHQKYQ
;
A
#
# COMPACT_ATOMS: atom_id res chain seq x y z
N MET A 1 -15.80 2.81 2.03
CA MET A 1 -14.64 2.71 2.96
C MET A 1 -15.17 2.38 4.36
N ARG A 2 -14.51 1.51 5.12
CA ARG A 2 -14.81 1.26 6.54
C ARG A 2 -13.92 2.18 7.39
N ILE A 3 -14.40 2.55 8.56
CA ILE A 3 -13.65 3.35 9.55
C ILE A 3 -13.72 2.74 10.96
N GLU A 4 -14.57 1.71 11.13
CA GLU A 4 -14.68 1.00 12.40
C GLU A 4 -13.55 -0.02 12.51
N ARG A 5 -12.80 0.08 13.59
CA ARG A 5 -11.73 -0.85 13.93
C ARG A 5 -12.31 -2.14 14.51
N GLN A 6 -11.72 -3.27 14.15
CA GLN A 6 -12.09 -4.57 14.70
C GLN A 6 -10.86 -5.48 14.72
N ALA A 7 -10.93 -6.60 15.45
CA ALA A 7 -9.88 -7.63 15.39
C ALA A 7 -10.03 -8.42 14.08
N TYR A 8 -9.01 -8.37 13.22
CA TYR A 8 -8.95 -9.16 12.00
C TYR A 8 -8.12 -10.43 12.20
N TYR A 9 -7.04 -10.32 12.96
CA TYR A 9 -6.13 -11.43 13.21
C TYR A 9 -5.97 -11.67 14.71
N GLN A 10 -5.58 -12.89 15.06
CA GLN A 10 -5.12 -13.23 16.39
C GLN A 10 -3.60 -13.05 16.43
N PRO A 11 -3.04 -12.15 17.25
CA PRO A 11 -1.63 -11.79 17.18
C PRO A 11 -0.67 -12.99 17.32
N GLN A 12 -0.99 -13.96 18.20
CA GLN A 12 -0.16 -15.15 18.39
C GLN A 12 -0.20 -16.09 17.18
N GLN A 13 -1.35 -16.21 16.51
CA GLN A 13 -1.47 -17.00 15.31
C GLN A 13 -0.70 -16.37 14.16
N LEU A 14 -0.84 -15.04 13.97
CA LEU A 14 -0.08 -14.26 12.99
C LEU A 14 1.42 -14.44 13.20
N PHE A 15 1.89 -14.30 14.45
CA PHE A 15 3.29 -14.50 14.79
C PHE A 15 3.81 -15.90 14.38
N GLN A 16 3.05 -16.96 14.69
CA GLN A 16 3.43 -18.33 14.32
C GLN A 16 3.51 -18.52 12.80
N GLU A 17 2.54 -17.98 12.05
CA GLU A 17 2.52 -18.05 10.58
C GLU A 17 3.71 -17.29 9.98
N VAL A 18 4.06 -16.12 10.52
CA VAL A 18 5.23 -15.33 10.08
C VAL A 18 6.53 -16.08 10.39
N CYS A 19 6.67 -16.68 11.59
CA CYS A 19 7.85 -17.49 11.93
C CYS A 19 8.07 -18.63 10.93
N GLN A 20 7.01 -19.39 10.63
CA GLN A 20 7.09 -20.46 9.64
C GLN A 20 7.51 -19.97 8.26
N LYS A 21 7.00 -18.82 7.84
CA LYS A 21 7.36 -18.21 6.57
C LYS A 21 8.81 -17.75 6.53
N ILE A 22 9.30 -17.15 7.61
CA ILE A 22 10.70 -16.73 7.73
C ILE A 22 11.64 -17.94 7.66
N GLU A 23 11.32 -19.04 8.33
CA GLU A 23 12.13 -20.27 8.25
C GLU A 23 12.19 -20.81 6.82
N GLN A 24 11.08 -20.83 6.10
CA GLN A 24 11.05 -21.25 4.70
C GLN A 24 11.95 -20.36 3.84
N LEU A 25 11.82 -19.04 3.95
CA LEU A 25 12.63 -18.09 3.16
C LEU A 25 14.13 -18.20 3.48
N ARG A 26 14.49 -18.37 4.75
CA ARG A 26 15.90 -18.57 5.17
C ARG A 26 16.47 -19.88 4.62
N ASN A 27 15.68 -20.96 4.61
CA ASN A 27 16.09 -22.24 4.02
C ASN A 27 16.31 -22.13 2.50
N ASP A 28 15.57 -21.24 1.84
CA ASP A 28 15.73 -20.90 0.42
C ASP A 28 16.89 -19.91 0.16
N GLY A 29 17.65 -19.51 1.19
CA GLY A 29 18.77 -18.58 1.11
C GLY A 29 18.36 -17.12 0.86
N ARG A 30 17.10 -16.76 1.15
CA ARG A 30 16.58 -15.40 0.95
C ARG A 30 16.78 -14.54 2.20
N SER A 31 17.18 -13.29 2.01
CA SER A 31 17.19 -12.26 3.06
C SER A 31 15.82 -11.59 3.15
N ILE A 32 15.51 -11.05 4.34
CA ILE A 32 14.28 -10.29 4.60
C ILE A 32 14.70 -8.94 5.15
N ASP A 33 14.33 -7.87 4.46
CA ASP A 33 14.67 -6.50 4.86
C ASP A 33 13.63 -5.93 5.81
N TYR A 34 12.34 -6.21 5.58
CA TYR A 34 11.22 -5.73 6.40
C TYR A 34 10.11 -6.77 6.51
N LEU A 35 9.42 -6.77 7.65
CA LEU A 35 8.07 -7.33 7.77
C LEU A 35 7.10 -6.18 7.59
N THR A 36 6.28 -6.23 6.52
CA THR A 36 5.46 -5.09 6.12
C THR A 36 3.97 -5.37 6.31
N PHE A 37 3.31 -4.51 7.08
CA PHE A 37 1.85 -4.47 7.13
C PHE A 37 1.32 -3.71 5.91
N VAL A 38 0.79 -4.45 4.93
CA VAL A 38 0.15 -3.94 3.71
C VAL A 38 -1.15 -4.73 3.51
N PRO A 39 -2.25 -4.28 4.05
CA PRO A 39 -3.47 -5.07 4.00
C PRO A 39 -4.27 -4.87 2.71
N ASP A 40 -5.21 -5.79 2.52
CA ASP A 40 -6.35 -5.70 1.61
C ASP A 40 -7.30 -4.52 1.95
N GLY A 41 -6.77 -3.36 2.29
CA GLY A 41 -7.53 -2.19 2.71
C GLY A 41 -6.69 -1.22 3.53
N GLU A 42 -6.72 -1.32 4.85
CA GLU A 42 -6.05 -0.38 5.76
C GLU A 42 -5.59 -1.09 7.05
N PRO A 43 -4.27 -1.14 7.37
CA PRO A 43 -3.77 -1.84 8.56
C PRO A 43 -4.30 -1.28 9.86
N THR A 44 -4.47 0.04 9.93
CA THR A 44 -4.94 0.70 11.15
C THR A 44 -6.39 0.40 11.52
N LEU A 45 -7.12 -0.35 10.67
CA LEU A 45 -8.42 -0.90 11.02
C LEU A 45 -8.33 -2.09 11.98
N ASP A 46 -7.17 -2.76 12.08
CA ASP A 46 -7.00 -3.82 13.07
C ASP A 46 -6.70 -3.23 14.45
N ILE A 47 -7.54 -3.57 15.42
CA ILE A 47 -7.34 -3.14 16.83
C ILE A 47 -6.15 -3.85 17.48
N ASN A 48 -5.62 -4.89 16.87
CA ASN A 48 -4.47 -5.65 17.35
C ASN A 48 -3.15 -5.20 16.73
N LEU A 49 -3.15 -4.27 15.76
CA LEU A 49 -1.95 -3.84 15.02
C LEU A 49 -0.75 -3.57 15.94
N GLY A 50 -0.97 -2.82 17.01
CA GLY A 50 0.11 -2.49 17.96
C GLY A 50 0.68 -3.70 18.69
N LYS A 51 -0.14 -4.72 18.99
CA LYS A 51 0.30 -5.98 19.61
C LYS A 51 1.02 -6.87 18.63
N GLU A 52 0.56 -6.87 17.38
CA GLU A 52 1.19 -7.62 16.29
C GLU A 52 2.59 -7.08 15.99
N ILE A 53 2.74 -5.75 15.92
CA ILE A 53 4.04 -5.11 15.76
C ILE A 53 4.97 -5.50 16.93
N GLU A 54 4.51 -5.42 18.17
CA GLU A 54 5.33 -5.77 19.34
C GLU A 54 5.81 -7.23 19.31
N LEU A 55 4.93 -8.17 18.96
CA LEU A 55 5.31 -9.57 18.85
C LEU A 55 6.32 -9.80 17.72
N LEU A 56 6.07 -9.21 16.55
CA LEU A 56 6.96 -9.40 15.40
C LEU A 56 8.34 -8.78 15.60
N LYS A 57 8.49 -7.76 16.46
CA LYS A 57 9.80 -7.20 16.82
C LYS A 57 10.72 -8.20 17.53
N GLU A 58 10.18 -9.25 18.16
CA GLU A 58 10.98 -10.34 18.74
C GLU A 58 11.81 -11.11 17.68
N LEU A 59 11.46 -10.98 16.41
CA LEU A 59 12.16 -11.62 15.28
C LEU A 59 13.39 -10.85 14.80
N GLU A 60 13.64 -9.66 15.36
CA GLU A 60 14.78 -8.77 15.02
C GLU A 60 14.82 -8.39 13.52
N ILE A 61 13.67 -8.35 12.86
CA ILE A 61 13.49 -7.86 11.50
C ILE A 61 12.71 -6.55 11.60
N PRO A 62 13.16 -5.46 10.92
CA PRO A 62 12.47 -4.18 10.94
C PRO A 62 11.01 -4.28 10.51
N ILE A 63 10.13 -3.55 11.17
CA ILE A 63 8.69 -3.52 10.88
C ILE A 63 8.33 -2.27 10.10
N ALA A 64 7.70 -2.47 8.94
CA ALA A 64 7.15 -1.40 8.11
C ALA A 64 5.61 -1.40 8.14
N VAL A 65 5.01 -0.21 8.10
CA VAL A 65 3.56 -0.05 7.95
C VAL A 65 3.27 0.91 6.81
N ILE A 66 2.46 0.49 5.85
CA ILE A 66 1.97 1.32 4.75
C ILE A 66 0.48 1.58 5.02
N THR A 67 0.12 2.83 5.24
CA THR A 67 -1.25 3.23 5.59
C THR A 67 -1.80 4.31 4.65
N ASN A 68 -3.10 4.25 4.39
CA ASN A 68 -3.81 5.31 3.68
C ASN A 68 -4.05 6.57 4.55
N SER A 69 -3.53 6.60 5.76
CA SER A 69 -3.58 7.68 6.75
C SER A 69 -4.98 8.03 7.25
N SER A 70 -6.03 7.34 6.84
CA SER A 70 -7.43 7.74 7.12
C SER A 70 -7.81 7.74 8.60
N LEU A 71 -7.09 6.99 9.45
CA LEU A 71 -7.35 6.89 10.88
C LEU A 71 -6.25 7.50 11.75
N ILE A 72 -5.24 8.16 11.16
CA ILE A 72 -4.08 8.69 11.91
C ILE A 72 -4.42 9.85 12.86
N TRP A 73 -5.60 10.44 12.71
CA TRP A 73 -6.12 11.44 13.63
C TRP A 73 -6.45 10.87 15.02
N ARG A 74 -6.58 9.53 15.14
CA ARG A 74 -6.88 8.83 16.38
C ARG A 74 -5.58 8.61 17.19
N GLU A 75 -5.63 8.90 18.47
CA GLU A 75 -4.48 8.74 19.38
C GLU A 75 -4.05 7.27 19.52
N ASP A 76 -5.02 6.34 19.66
CA ASP A 76 -4.75 4.90 19.75
C ASP A 76 -4.03 4.36 18.49
N VAL A 77 -4.38 4.87 17.31
CA VAL A 77 -3.72 4.50 16.04
C VAL A 77 -2.30 5.07 15.98
N GLN A 78 -2.10 6.33 16.42
CA GLN A 78 -0.75 6.90 16.49
C GLN A 78 0.15 6.09 17.43
N GLU A 79 -0.33 5.73 18.63
CA GLU A 79 0.41 4.93 19.60
C GLU A 79 0.82 3.56 19.06
N GLU A 80 -0.02 2.93 18.25
CA GLU A 80 0.31 1.67 17.57
C GLU A 80 1.36 1.86 16.48
N LEU A 81 1.21 2.89 15.63
CA LEU A 81 2.15 3.19 14.54
C LEU A 81 3.53 3.64 15.05
N LEU A 82 3.60 4.30 16.21
CA LEU A 82 4.86 4.69 16.85
C LEU A 82 5.77 3.49 17.20
N LYS A 83 5.23 2.28 17.24
CA LYS A 83 5.97 1.04 17.49
C LYS A 83 6.70 0.51 16.24
N ALA A 84 6.34 0.98 15.04
CA ALA A 84 6.98 0.56 13.79
C ALA A 84 8.36 1.22 13.62
N ASP A 85 9.19 0.63 12.74
CA ASP A 85 10.52 1.16 12.42
C ASP A 85 10.46 2.05 11.17
N TRP A 86 9.48 1.83 10.31
CA TRP A 86 9.26 2.55 9.08
C TRP A 86 7.75 2.73 8.82
N VAL A 87 7.31 3.93 8.47
CA VAL A 87 5.90 4.22 8.19
C VAL A 87 5.78 5.03 6.90
N SER A 88 4.95 4.56 5.98
CA SER A 88 4.52 5.30 4.79
C SER A 88 3.12 5.88 5.00
N LEU A 89 3.02 7.19 4.88
CA LEU A 89 1.76 7.92 4.96
C LEU A 89 1.31 8.37 3.56
N LYS A 90 0.09 7.99 3.18
CA LYS A 90 -0.50 8.45 1.93
C LYS A 90 -1.03 9.87 2.09
N ILE A 91 -0.58 10.77 1.21
CA ILE A 91 -0.95 12.19 1.17
C ILE A 91 -1.10 12.62 -0.29
N ASP A 92 -2.26 12.36 -0.89
CA ASP A 92 -2.50 12.65 -2.30
C ASP A 92 -2.85 14.13 -2.55
N THR A 93 -3.35 14.81 -1.53
CA THR A 93 -3.73 16.22 -1.56
C THR A 93 -3.93 16.77 -0.15
N VAL A 94 -3.95 18.08 -0.05
CA VAL A 94 -4.36 18.82 1.16
C VAL A 94 -5.61 19.67 0.91
N MET A 95 -6.36 19.37 -0.15
CA MET A 95 -7.59 20.05 -0.53
C MET A 95 -8.78 19.09 -0.40
N GLU A 96 -9.75 19.44 0.44
CA GLU A 96 -10.91 18.59 0.78
C GLU A 96 -11.63 18.04 -0.45
N SER A 97 -11.92 18.89 -1.45
CA SER A 97 -12.64 18.48 -2.66
C SER A 97 -11.84 17.47 -3.50
N THR A 98 -10.53 17.65 -3.57
CA THR A 98 -9.61 16.76 -4.29
C THR A 98 -9.46 15.44 -3.55
N TRP A 99 -9.36 15.49 -2.22
CA TRP A 99 -9.27 14.31 -1.36
C TRP A 99 -10.48 13.39 -1.49
N HIS A 100 -11.69 13.91 -1.43
CA HIS A 100 -12.91 13.13 -1.65
C HIS A 100 -12.95 12.47 -3.02
N LYS A 101 -12.38 13.13 -4.05
CA LYS A 101 -12.34 12.61 -5.41
C LYS A 101 -11.31 11.49 -5.58
N ILE A 102 -10.12 11.62 -4.97
CA ILE A 102 -9.04 10.64 -5.10
C ILE A 102 -9.24 9.47 -4.14
N ASP A 103 -9.32 9.77 -2.84
CA ASP A 103 -9.31 8.75 -1.78
C ASP A 103 -10.69 8.16 -1.50
N ARG A 104 -11.76 8.78 -2.03
CA ARG A 104 -13.15 8.32 -1.83
C ARG A 104 -13.44 8.11 -0.34
N SER A 105 -12.93 9.05 0.45
CA SER A 105 -12.95 9.00 1.91
C SER A 105 -14.37 8.79 2.47
N HIS A 106 -14.46 8.16 3.63
CA HIS A 106 -15.75 8.00 4.31
C HIS A 106 -16.30 9.37 4.71
N ARG A 107 -17.61 9.57 4.53
CA ARG A 107 -18.30 10.85 4.74
C ARG A 107 -18.15 11.48 6.13
N THR A 108 -17.76 10.71 7.13
CA THR A 108 -17.55 11.18 8.50
C THR A 108 -16.11 11.55 8.80
N LEU A 109 -15.21 11.37 7.85
CA LEU A 109 -13.83 11.80 7.97
C LEU A 109 -13.70 13.23 7.43
N HIS A 110 -12.89 14.04 8.12
CA HIS A 110 -12.51 15.38 7.68
C HIS A 110 -11.03 15.41 7.39
N LEU A 111 -10.66 15.96 6.24
CA LEU A 111 -9.26 16.04 5.82
C LEU A 111 -8.40 16.81 6.85
N GLU A 112 -8.95 17.86 7.43
CA GLU A 112 -8.26 18.66 8.44
C GLU A 112 -7.82 17.81 9.65
N ASP A 113 -8.70 16.93 10.14
CA ASP A 113 -8.36 16.02 11.26
C ASP A 113 -7.24 15.06 10.86
N VAL A 114 -7.30 14.51 9.65
CA VAL A 114 -6.26 13.62 9.11
C VAL A 114 -4.92 14.34 9.00
N LEU A 115 -4.89 15.54 8.43
CA LEU A 115 -3.66 16.34 8.29
C LEU A 115 -3.07 16.74 9.64
N ASN A 116 -3.91 17.12 10.61
CA ASN A 116 -3.47 17.40 11.98
C ASN A 116 -2.92 16.14 12.66
N GLY A 117 -3.55 14.99 12.44
CA GLY A 117 -3.06 13.69 12.92
C GLY A 117 -1.70 13.33 12.35
N ILE A 118 -1.51 13.50 11.03
CA ILE A 118 -0.22 13.29 10.36
C ILE A 118 0.87 14.18 10.97
N LYS A 119 0.57 15.46 11.18
CA LYS A 119 1.53 16.39 11.78
C LYS A 119 1.88 16.00 13.21
N SER A 120 0.87 15.71 14.03
CA SER A 120 1.10 15.25 15.42
C SER A 120 1.91 13.94 15.46
N PHE A 121 1.67 13.02 14.55
CA PHE A 121 2.42 11.78 14.44
C PHE A 121 3.87 12.05 14.03
N SER A 122 4.11 12.88 13.00
CA SER A 122 5.46 13.18 12.52
C SER A 122 6.37 13.79 13.59
N GLU A 123 5.80 14.58 14.50
CA GLU A 123 6.54 15.19 15.63
C GLU A 123 6.98 14.17 16.68
N LYS A 124 6.31 13.01 16.76
CA LYS A 124 6.56 11.98 17.79
C LYS A 124 7.33 10.77 17.24
N PHE A 125 7.24 10.53 15.92
CA PHE A 125 7.78 9.32 15.31
C PHE A 125 9.29 9.41 15.16
N ALA A 126 10.00 8.46 15.78
CA ALA A 126 11.47 8.40 15.76
C ALA A 126 12.04 7.48 14.65
N GLY A 127 11.18 6.71 14.00
CA GLY A 127 11.56 5.82 12.89
C GLY A 127 11.68 6.55 11.54
N THR A 128 11.76 5.79 10.49
CA THR A 128 11.81 6.33 9.12
C THR A 128 10.41 6.68 8.64
N LEU A 129 10.10 7.97 8.56
CA LEU A 129 8.85 8.48 8.00
C LEU A 129 9.00 8.77 6.52
N VAL A 130 8.16 8.17 5.70
CA VAL A 130 8.06 8.51 4.27
C VAL A 130 6.63 8.85 3.91
N THR A 131 6.45 9.52 2.77
CA THR A 131 5.13 9.86 2.25
C THR A 131 4.97 9.36 0.82
N GLU A 132 3.75 9.01 0.45
CA GLU A 132 3.38 8.68 -0.92
C GLU A 132 2.30 9.64 -1.40
N THR A 133 2.55 10.28 -2.55
CA THR A 133 1.59 11.13 -3.26
C THR A 133 1.34 10.55 -4.64
N MET A 134 0.14 10.00 -4.87
CA MET A 134 -0.27 9.53 -6.19
C MET A 134 -0.76 10.71 -7.03
N LEU A 135 -0.08 10.99 -8.14
CA LEU A 135 -0.50 12.01 -9.09
C LEU A 135 -1.48 11.46 -10.11
N ILE A 136 -2.60 12.14 -10.27
CA ILE A 136 -3.67 11.80 -11.21
C ILE A 136 -3.91 12.97 -12.15
N HIS A 137 -3.93 12.67 -13.45
CA HIS A 137 -4.10 13.65 -14.51
C HIS A 137 -5.34 14.53 -14.32
N GLN A 138 -5.18 15.85 -14.46
CA GLN A 138 -6.22 16.88 -14.30
C GLN A 138 -6.93 16.88 -12.92
N ILE A 139 -6.31 16.26 -11.89
CA ILE A 139 -6.89 16.23 -10.55
C ILE A 139 -6.00 16.94 -9.55
N ASN A 140 -4.77 16.42 -9.28
CA ASN A 140 -3.86 16.98 -8.27
C ASN A 140 -2.48 17.33 -8.80
N GLU A 141 -2.29 17.39 -10.12
CA GLU A 141 -1.02 17.76 -10.79
C GLU A 141 -0.84 19.28 -10.99
N SER A 142 -1.84 20.09 -10.63
CA SER A 142 -1.77 21.53 -10.83
C SER A 142 -0.70 22.18 -9.94
N HIS A 143 -0.15 23.32 -10.39
CA HIS A 143 0.85 24.06 -9.59
C HIS A 143 0.30 24.47 -8.22
N GLU A 144 -0.99 24.79 -8.11
CA GLU A 144 -1.64 25.13 -6.85
C GLU A 144 -1.69 23.95 -5.89
N GLU A 145 -2.10 22.77 -6.38
CA GLU A 145 -2.11 21.52 -5.59
C GLU A 145 -0.69 21.18 -5.12
N LEU A 146 0.26 21.12 -6.05
CA LEU A 146 1.66 20.80 -5.73
C LEU A 146 2.27 21.76 -4.72
N LYS A 147 1.94 23.07 -4.81
CA LYS A 147 2.38 24.08 -3.85
C LYS A 147 1.82 23.82 -2.46
N LYS A 148 0.53 23.48 -2.34
CA LYS A 148 -0.10 23.18 -1.06
C LYS A 148 0.45 21.88 -0.47
N ILE A 149 0.56 20.82 -1.27
CA ILE A 149 1.18 19.56 -0.86
C ILE A 149 2.60 19.79 -0.36
N SER A 150 3.46 20.49 -1.14
CA SER A 150 4.84 20.76 -0.73
C SER A 150 4.96 21.57 0.56
N ASN A 151 4.06 22.54 0.77
CA ASN A 151 4.04 23.32 2.02
C ASN A 151 3.72 22.42 3.23
N PHE A 152 2.82 21.47 3.07
CA PHE A 152 2.47 20.52 4.12
C PHE A 152 3.61 19.50 4.35
N LEU A 153 4.17 18.93 3.28
CA LEU A 153 5.28 18.00 3.38
C LEU A 153 6.53 18.65 4.03
N THR A 154 6.78 19.93 3.77
CA THR A 154 7.85 20.66 4.45
C THR A 154 7.63 20.77 5.98
N GLN A 155 6.39 20.78 6.46
CA GLN A 155 6.10 20.84 7.90
C GLN A 155 6.33 19.50 8.61
N ILE A 156 6.09 18.38 7.91
CA ILE A 156 6.24 17.04 8.48
C ILE A 156 7.62 16.43 8.21
N ASP A 157 8.42 17.04 7.34
CA ASP A 157 9.81 16.70 7.01
C ASP A 157 10.06 15.19 6.80
N PRO A 158 9.41 14.54 5.83
CA PRO A 158 9.59 13.10 5.62
C PRO A 158 11.01 12.79 5.13
N THR A 159 11.53 11.62 5.50
CA THR A 159 12.84 11.13 5.01
C THR A 159 12.88 11.06 3.48
N ILE A 160 11.80 10.60 2.86
CA ILE A 160 11.61 10.58 1.40
C ILE A 160 10.14 10.88 1.12
N ALA A 161 9.89 11.73 0.12
CA ALA A 161 8.56 11.94 -0.45
C ALA A 161 8.47 11.20 -1.78
N TYR A 162 7.69 10.13 -1.83
CA TYR A 162 7.47 9.36 -3.05
C TYR A 162 6.37 9.99 -3.90
N LEU A 163 6.62 10.07 -5.21
CA LEU A 163 5.62 10.40 -6.22
C LEU A 163 5.22 9.11 -6.95
N ALA A 164 3.99 8.72 -6.80
CA ALA A 164 3.39 7.57 -7.47
C ALA A 164 2.45 8.01 -8.60
N ILE A 165 2.14 7.09 -9.50
CA ILE A 165 1.11 7.21 -10.53
C ILE A 165 0.26 5.93 -10.53
N PRO A 166 -0.94 5.95 -11.12
CA PRO A 166 -1.69 4.72 -11.36
C PRO A 166 -0.91 3.78 -12.28
N THR A 167 -0.36 2.69 -11.72
CA THR A 167 0.39 1.65 -12.45
C THR A 167 -0.41 0.35 -12.59
N ARG A 168 -1.63 0.32 -12.03
CA ARG A 168 -2.54 -0.83 -12.00
C ARG A 168 -3.93 -0.39 -12.45
N PRO A 169 -4.80 -1.32 -12.89
CA PRO A 169 -6.17 -0.99 -13.25
C PRO A 169 -6.89 -0.25 -12.12
N PRO A 170 -7.21 1.04 -12.29
CA PRO A 170 -7.86 1.81 -11.24
C PRO A 170 -9.33 1.40 -11.06
N ALA A 171 -9.88 1.69 -9.89
CA ALA A 171 -11.31 1.49 -9.62
C ALA A 171 -12.20 2.43 -10.45
N GLU A 172 -11.67 3.62 -10.78
CA GLU A 172 -12.38 4.68 -11.50
C GLU A 172 -11.63 5.04 -12.79
N ASN A 173 -12.35 5.17 -13.89
CA ASN A 173 -11.76 5.40 -15.21
C ASN A 173 -11.04 6.76 -15.35
N TYR A 174 -11.32 7.72 -14.47
CA TYR A 174 -10.65 9.02 -14.49
C TYR A 174 -9.27 9.00 -13.81
N ALA A 175 -8.96 7.96 -13.06
CA ALA A 175 -7.66 7.84 -12.38
C ALA A 175 -6.59 7.38 -13.37
N VAL A 176 -6.17 8.31 -14.22
CA VAL A 176 -5.12 8.08 -15.23
C VAL A 176 -3.84 8.83 -14.85
N SER A 177 -2.71 8.30 -15.29
CA SER A 177 -1.41 8.90 -15.07
C SER A 177 -1.29 10.27 -15.76
N PRO A 178 -0.65 11.27 -15.14
CA PRO A 178 -0.27 12.49 -15.84
C PRO A 178 0.68 12.22 -17.01
N PRO A 179 0.72 13.10 -18.03
CA PRO A 179 1.75 13.08 -19.06
C PRO A 179 3.16 13.23 -18.46
N GLU A 180 4.17 12.65 -19.12
CA GLU A 180 5.56 12.65 -18.62
C GLU A 180 6.11 14.05 -18.29
N ASP A 181 5.81 15.05 -19.12
CA ASP A 181 6.22 16.42 -18.89
C ASP A 181 5.65 17.01 -17.59
N LYS A 182 4.40 16.64 -17.24
CA LYS A 182 3.77 17.03 -15.98
C LYS A 182 4.38 16.32 -14.79
N LEU A 183 4.71 15.04 -14.93
CA LEU A 183 5.41 14.29 -13.89
C LEU A 183 6.78 14.88 -13.59
N ILE A 184 7.55 15.20 -14.63
CA ILE A 184 8.87 15.82 -14.50
C ILE A 184 8.75 17.20 -13.84
N GLN A 185 7.76 18.01 -14.24
CA GLN A 185 7.50 19.33 -13.62
C GLN A 185 7.14 19.21 -12.14
N ALA A 186 6.27 18.25 -11.79
CA ALA A 186 5.88 18.00 -10.41
C ALA A 186 7.08 17.56 -9.57
N PHE A 187 7.88 16.61 -10.07
CA PHE A 187 9.09 16.15 -9.41
C PHE A 187 10.08 17.31 -9.16
N GLN A 188 10.41 18.09 -10.20
CA GLN A 188 11.34 19.21 -10.08
C GLN A 188 10.85 20.26 -9.07
N PHE A 189 9.53 20.54 -9.10
CA PHE A 189 8.92 21.49 -8.18
C PHE A 189 9.01 21.04 -6.72
N LEU A 190 8.66 19.78 -6.45
CA LEU A 190 8.68 19.21 -5.11
C LEU A 190 10.13 19.00 -4.62
N ASN A 191 11.00 18.44 -5.46
CA ASN A 191 12.38 18.16 -5.08
C ASN A 191 13.20 19.43 -4.76
N LYS A 192 12.93 20.55 -5.46
CA LYS A 192 13.53 21.85 -5.14
C LYS A 192 13.20 22.33 -3.73
N ARG A 193 12.08 21.91 -3.16
CA ARG A 193 11.56 22.34 -1.86
C ARG A 193 11.86 21.38 -0.73
N LEU A 194 11.78 20.09 -1.01
CA LEU A 194 11.90 19.01 -0.03
C LEU A 194 13.30 18.39 0.00
N GLY A 195 14.04 18.46 -1.10
CA GLY A 195 15.41 17.93 -1.22
C GLY A 195 15.50 16.40 -1.44
N ARG A 196 14.48 15.63 -1.05
CA ARG A 196 14.44 14.17 -1.21
C ARG A 196 13.07 13.73 -1.72
N VAL A 197 12.93 13.73 -3.03
CA VAL A 197 11.75 13.23 -3.75
C VAL A 197 12.21 12.07 -4.64
N GLU A 198 11.48 10.99 -4.66
CA GLU A 198 11.75 9.85 -5.51
C GLU A 198 10.48 9.43 -6.25
N PHE A 199 10.66 8.85 -7.45
CA PHE A 199 9.54 8.29 -8.19
C PHE A 199 9.24 6.86 -7.75
N LEU A 200 7.97 6.59 -7.52
CA LEU A 200 7.41 5.24 -7.35
C LEU A 200 6.50 4.95 -8.55
N ILE A 201 7.06 5.02 -9.76
CA ILE A 201 6.34 4.89 -11.04
C ILE A 201 6.65 3.60 -11.80
N GLY A 202 7.60 2.82 -11.29
CA GLY A 202 7.94 1.52 -11.86
C GLY A 202 6.95 0.43 -11.47
N TYR A 203 6.90 -0.62 -12.27
CA TYR A 203 6.25 -1.86 -11.86
C TYR A 203 7.04 -2.46 -10.67
N GLU A 204 6.35 -2.91 -9.64
CA GLU A 204 6.96 -3.38 -8.37
C GLU A 204 7.77 -4.68 -8.49
N GLY A 205 8.04 -5.11 -9.72
CA GLY A 205 8.79 -6.33 -10.02
C GLY A 205 7.91 -7.58 -10.09
N ASN A 206 8.53 -8.68 -10.52
CA ASN A 206 7.86 -9.97 -10.77
C ASN A 206 8.34 -11.04 -9.78
N GLU A 207 9.13 -10.67 -8.77
CA GLU A 207 9.73 -11.59 -7.83
C GLU A 207 8.82 -11.84 -6.63
N PHE A 208 7.83 -12.69 -6.85
CA PHE A 208 6.97 -13.18 -5.77
C PHE A 208 7.53 -14.48 -5.19
N ALA A 209 7.41 -14.64 -3.87
CA ALA A 209 7.85 -15.86 -3.22
C ALA A 209 6.87 -17.01 -3.52
N PHE A 210 7.39 -18.12 -4.06
CA PHE A 210 6.64 -19.37 -4.16
C PHE A 210 6.70 -20.11 -2.82
N THR A 211 5.52 -20.49 -2.28
CA THR A 211 5.41 -21.10 -0.97
C THR A 211 5.07 -22.61 -1.01
N GLY A 212 5.03 -23.19 -2.20
CA GLY A 212 4.69 -24.59 -2.43
C GLY A 212 3.28 -24.83 -2.98
N ASN A 213 2.42 -23.80 -3.01
CA ASN A 213 1.09 -23.90 -3.61
C ASN A 213 0.80 -22.64 -4.45
N VAL A 214 1.05 -22.73 -5.75
CA VAL A 214 0.93 -21.63 -6.68
C VAL A 214 -0.45 -20.96 -6.70
N ARG A 215 -1.52 -21.75 -6.53
CA ARG A 215 -2.90 -21.21 -6.49
C ARG A 215 -3.10 -20.34 -5.25
N ASN A 216 -2.68 -20.80 -4.08
CA ASN A 216 -2.77 -20.02 -2.85
C ASN A 216 -1.88 -18.79 -2.89
N ASP A 217 -0.67 -18.90 -3.49
CA ASP A 217 0.23 -17.78 -3.65
C ASP A 217 -0.39 -16.70 -4.55
N ILE A 218 -0.96 -17.09 -5.70
CA ILE A 218 -1.66 -16.15 -6.58
C ILE A 218 -2.84 -15.50 -5.88
N LEU A 219 -3.65 -16.25 -5.12
CA LEU A 219 -4.77 -15.68 -4.36
C LEU A 219 -4.31 -14.72 -3.26
N SER A 220 -3.22 -15.01 -2.59
CA SER A 220 -2.65 -14.14 -1.55
C SER A 220 -2.06 -12.86 -2.14
N ILE A 221 -1.28 -12.96 -3.22
CA ILE A 221 -0.69 -11.82 -3.89
C ILE A 221 -1.79 -10.93 -4.51
N THR A 222 -2.73 -11.54 -5.25
CA THR A 222 -3.82 -10.79 -5.90
C THR A 222 -4.87 -10.26 -4.93
N ALA A 223 -4.82 -10.66 -3.67
CA ALA A 223 -5.58 -10.03 -2.59
C ALA A 223 -5.05 -8.61 -2.29
N VAL A 224 -3.74 -8.42 -2.32
CA VAL A 224 -3.08 -7.15 -1.99
C VAL A 224 -2.96 -6.26 -3.23
N HIS A 225 -2.56 -6.84 -4.38
CA HIS A 225 -2.41 -6.07 -5.62
C HIS A 225 -2.56 -6.94 -6.88
N PRO A 226 -3.01 -6.36 -8.00
CA PRO A 226 -3.07 -7.07 -9.28
C PRO A 226 -1.68 -7.57 -9.72
N MET A 227 -1.61 -8.80 -10.20
CA MET A 227 -0.40 -9.34 -10.84
C MET A 227 -0.43 -9.13 -12.35
N ARG A 228 0.68 -8.72 -12.94
CA ARG A 228 0.85 -8.70 -14.39
C ARG A 228 1.01 -10.13 -14.96
N GLU A 229 0.75 -10.28 -16.26
CA GLU A 229 0.90 -11.56 -16.96
C GLU A 229 2.31 -12.13 -16.84
N ASP A 230 3.35 -11.30 -16.97
CA ASP A 230 4.76 -11.67 -16.84
C ASP A 230 5.14 -12.09 -15.40
N ALA A 231 4.55 -11.45 -14.38
CA ALA A 231 4.73 -11.85 -13.00
C ALA A 231 4.13 -13.24 -12.70
N ILE A 232 2.94 -13.49 -13.24
CA ILE A 232 2.31 -14.81 -13.15
C ILE A 232 3.16 -15.85 -13.86
N ASP A 233 3.66 -15.56 -15.07
CA ASP A 233 4.49 -16.47 -15.83
C ASP A 233 5.77 -16.86 -15.07
N ASN A 234 6.40 -15.90 -14.40
CA ASN A 234 7.56 -16.16 -13.54
C ASN A 234 7.20 -17.07 -12.35
N LEU A 235 6.09 -16.82 -11.67
CA LEU A 235 5.64 -17.64 -10.54
C LEU A 235 5.27 -19.07 -10.98
N LEU A 236 4.62 -19.22 -12.14
CA LEU A 236 4.31 -20.51 -12.73
C LEU A 236 5.60 -21.29 -13.06
N LYS A 237 6.61 -20.65 -13.63
CA LYS A 237 7.92 -21.27 -13.89
C LYS A 237 8.62 -21.73 -12.61
N GLN A 238 8.62 -20.90 -11.57
CA GLN A 238 9.20 -21.25 -10.26
C GLN A 238 8.51 -22.45 -9.61
N SER A 239 7.19 -22.57 -9.79
CA SER A 239 6.39 -23.65 -9.22
C SER A 239 6.35 -24.93 -10.06
N GLY A 240 6.94 -24.93 -11.28
CA GLY A 240 6.80 -26.02 -12.24
C GLY A 240 5.36 -26.21 -12.75
N SER A 241 4.53 -25.17 -12.63
CA SER A 241 3.12 -25.16 -13.06
C SER A 241 2.97 -24.49 -14.43
N ASP A 242 1.80 -24.62 -15.04
CA ASP A 242 1.49 -24.00 -16.32
C ASP A 242 0.22 -23.13 -16.26
N TRP A 243 -0.08 -22.44 -17.35
CA TRP A 243 -1.23 -21.55 -17.46
C TRP A 243 -2.61 -22.22 -17.30
N SER A 244 -2.69 -23.55 -17.20
CA SER A 244 -3.95 -24.24 -16.92
C SER A 244 -4.49 -23.89 -15.54
N VAL A 245 -3.60 -23.63 -14.58
CA VAL A 245 -3.96 -23.17 -13.22
C VAL A 245 -4.72 -21.84 -13.32
N ILE A 246 -4.16 -20.87 -14.05
CA ILE A 246 -4.78 -19.54 -14.22
C ILE A 246 -6.12 -19.63 -14.93
N ARG A 247 -6.18 -20.38 -16.03
CA ARG A 247 -7.46 -20.62 -16.76
C ARG A 247 -8.52 -21.25 -15.85
N THR A 248 -8.12 -22.16 -14.97
CA THR A 248 -9.02 -22.77 -14.00
C THR A 248 -9.51 -21.75 -12.98
N MET A 249 -8.62 -20.94 -12.39
CA MET A 249 -8.97 -19.92 -11.42
C MET A 249 -9.91 -18.84 -12.01
N ILE A 250 -9.71 -18.48 -13.28
CA ILE A 250 -10.63 -17.55 -14.00
C ILE A 250 -12.00 -18.22 -14.19
N ARG A 251 -12.05 -19.47 -14.63
CA ARG A 251 -13.30 -20.24 -14.82
C ARG A 251 -14.06 -20.40 -13.52
N GLU A 252 -13.36 -20.61 -12.42
CA GLU A 252 -13.92 -20.72 -11.06
C GLU A 252 -14.24 -19.36 -10.42
N LYS A 253 -13.95 -18.29 -11.16
CA LYS A 253 -14.23 -16.91 -10.75
C LYS A 253 -13.49 -16.47 -9.48
N GLU A 254 -12.33 -17.02 -9.23
CA GLU A 254 -11.45 -16.62 -8.13
C GLU A 254 -10.64 -15.38 -8.48
N ILE A 255 -10.18 -15.31 -9.74
CA ILE A 255 -9.49 -14.17 -10.28
C ILE A 255 -10.17 -13.67 -11.57
N LEU A 256 -9.89 -12.43 -11.94
CA LEU A 256 -10.37 -11.77 -13.16
C LEU A 256 -9.17 -11.28 -13.97
N GLU A 257 -9.24 -11.41 -15.29
CA GLU A 257 -8.31 -10.76 -16.21
C GLU A 257 -8.83 -9.36 -16.57
N LYS A 258 -7.94 -8.36 -16.56
CA LYS A 258 -8.23 -6.98 -16.96
C LYS A 258 -7.05 -6.40 -17.73
N SER A 259 -7.30 -5.72 -18.85
CA SER A 259 -6.27 -4.99 -19.58
C SER A 259 -6.17 -3.55 -19.09
N PHE A 260 -4.94 -3.06 -18.93
CA PHE A 260 -4.64 -1.69 -18.56
C PHE A 260 -3.32 -1.27 -19.23
N GLU A 261 -3.32 -0.14 -19.93
CA GLU A 261 -2.15 0.40 -20.68
C GLU A 261 -1.44 -0.61 -21.59
N GLY A 262 -2.22 -1.50 -22.23
CA GLY A 262 -1.71 -2.52 -23.13
C GLY A 262 -1.21 -3.81 -22.43
N GLU A 263 -1.14 -3.82 -21.12
CA GLU A 263 -0.72 -4.96 -20.31
C GLU A 263 -1.93 -5.71 -19.75
N LYS A 264 -1.76 -7.01 -19.49
CA LYS A 264 -2.77 -7.82 -18.81
C LYS A 264 -2.47 -7.93 -17.32
N PHE A 265 -3.51 -7.75 -16.52
CA PHE A 265 -3.48 -7.88 -15.08
C PHE A 265 -4.49 -8.92 -14.60
N TYR A 266 -4.13 -9.62 -13.56
CA TYR A 266 -4.96 -10.61 -12.88
C TYR A 266 -5.25 -10.14 -11.46
N LEU A 267 -6.53 -10.05 -11.12
CA LEU A 267 -7.02 -9.50 -9.86
C LEU A 267 -7.84 -10.56 -9.14
N ARG A 268 -7.72 -10.65 -7.82
CA ARG A 268 -8.62 -11.47 -7.02
C ARG A 268 -10.04 -10.91 -7.12
N LYS A 269 -11.00 -11.80 -7.37
CA LYS A 269 -12.41 -11.42 -7.32
C LYS A 269 -12.83 -11.30 -5.86
N LEU A 270 -13.07 -10.08 -5.38
CA LEU A 270 -13.68 -9.84 -4.08
C LEU A 270 -15.15 -10.27 -4.14
N ASN A 271 -15.50 -11.33 -3.41
CA ASN A 271 -16.89 -11.71 -3.23
C ASN A 271 -17.54 -10.67 -2.31
N HIS A 272 -18.39 -9.81 -2.84
CA HIS A 272 -19.19 -8.85 -2.08
C HIS A 272 -20.23 -9.52 -1.14
N HIS A 273 -20.15 -10.84 -0.93
CA HIS A 273 -21.08 -11.63 -0.12
C HIS A 273 -20.37 -12.55 0.88
N GLN A 274 -19.49 -12.01 1.72
CA GLN A 274 -19.42 -12.53 3.07
C GLN A 274 -20.05 -11.50 4.00
N LYS A 275 -21.37 -11.52 4.06
CA LYS A 275 -22.09 -11.09 5.26
C LYS A 275 -21.62 -12.03 6.35
N TYR A 276 -20.83 -11.52 7.25
CA TYR A 276 -20.51 -12.20 8.48
C TYR A 276 -21.82 -12.44 9.25
N GLN A 277 -22.20 -13.72 9.40
CA GLN A 277 -23.11 -14.15 10.45
C GLN A 277 -22.35 -14.16 11.78
#